data_6a261073d6d6a041e961f9d776493818
#
_entry.id   6a261073d6d6a041e961f9d776493818
#
_cell.length_a   1.000
_cell.length_b   1.000
_cell.length_c   1.000
_cell.angle_alpha   90.00
_cell.angle_beta   90.00
_cell.angle_gamma   90.00
#
_symmetry.space_group_name_H-M   'P 1'
#
loop_
_entity.id
_entity.type
_entity.pdbx_description
1 polymer ?
#
loop_
_entity_poly.entity_id
_entity_poly.type
_entity_poly.pdbx_seq_one_letter_code
_entity_poly.pdbx_strand_id
1 'polypeptide(L)'
;MRDELLSFQQTAVSKLLAKINSAAAYHKVDGRPQVIAFRAPTGSGKTIVMTAVIEDILNGTETTIEQPEAIFVWLSDSPQLNEQSKTKIIQKADKIRPNQCVTIEDDSFDQEMLDDGMIYFLNTQKLGKSSRLVSGGDSRTYTIWQTLQNTAEQKGDHLYVIIDEAH
;
A
#
# COMPACT_ATOMS: atom_id res chain seq x y z
N MET A 1 4.15 16.13 2.13
CA MET A 1 2.81 16.39 2.76
C MET A 1 2.43 17.85 2.54
N ARG A 2 1.18 18.12 2.22
CA ARG A 2 0.67 19.49 2.05
C ARG A 2 0.48 20.21 3.40
N ASP A 3 0.09 19.46 4.40
CA ASP A 3 -0.09 19.97 5.76
C ASP A 3 1.12 19.58 6.63
N GLU A 4 1.43 20.42 7.59
CA GLU A 4 2.44 20.10 8.60
C GLU A 4 1.93 19.02 9.53
N LEU A 5 2.75 18.00 9.75
CA LEU A 5 2.43 16.92 10.67
C LEU A 5 2.57 17.39 12.12
N LEU A 6 1.67 16.94 12.98
CA LEU A 6 1.81 17.13 14.42
C LEU A 6 3.05 16.38 14.93
N SER A 7 3.64 16.85 16.03
CA SER A 7 4.89 16.29 16.55
C SER A 7 4.84 14.78 16.79
N PHE A 8 3.74 14.26 17.32
CA PHE A 8 3.57 12.82 17.53
C PHE A 8 3.42 12.04 16.20
N GLN A 9 2.87 12.66 15.17
CA GLN A 9 2.77 12.07 13.83
C GLN A 9 4.16 12.03 13.18
N GLN A 10 4.94 13.08 13.29
CA GLN A 10 6.33 13.11 12.81
C GLN A 10 7.17 12.01 13.47
N THR A 11 7.02 11.83 14.78
CA THR A 11 7.70 10.77 15.52
C THR A 11 7.26 9.39 15.02
N ALA A 12 5.97 9.18 14.78
CA ALA A 12 5.44 7.93 14.26
C ALA A 12 5.99 7.61 12.86
N VAL A 13 6.03 8.60 11.97
CA VAL A 13 6.60 8.46 10.62
C VAL A 13 8.07 8.05 10.70
N SER A 14 8.87 8.74 11.49
CA SER A 14 10.31 8.43 11.65
C SER A 14 10.53 7.01 12.16
N LYS A 15 9.77 6.58 13.16
CA LYS A 15 9.86 5.22 13.72
C LYS A 15 9.43 4.15 12.73
N LEU A 16 8.35 4.40 11.97
CA LEU A 16 7.89 3.48 10.95
C LEU A 16 8.92 3.34 9.82
N LEU A 17 9.46 4.43 9.31
CA LEU A 17 10.49 4.40 8.26
C LEU A 17 11.74 3.64 8.73
N ALA A 18 12.19 3.84 9.96
CA ALA A 18 13.33 3.11 10.50
C ALA A 18 13.06 1.59 10.56
N LYS A 19 11.87 1.19 11.02
CA LYS A 19 11.46 -0.22 11.04
C LYS A 19 11.32 -0.80 9.64
N ILE A 20 10.76 -0.05 8.70
CA ILE A 20 10.60 -0.48 7.30
C ILE A 20 11.97 -0.67 6.66
N ASN A 21 12.90 0.24 6.85
CA ASN A 21 14.25 0.11 6.33
C ASN A 21 14.96 -1.14 6.86
N SER A 22 14.84 -1.42 8.16
CA SER A 22 15.39 -2.64 8.75
C SER A 22 14.72 -3.89 8.20
N ALA A 23 13.39 -3.88 8.10
CA ALA A 23 12.61 -5.00 7.57
C ALA A 23 12.97 -5.29 6.10
N ALA A 24 13.12 -4.25 5.28
CA ALA A 24 13.54 -4.38 3.88
C ALA A 24 14.93 -5.01 3.76
N ALA A 25 15.86 -4.63 4.62
CA ALA A 25 17.20 -5.24 4.65
C ALA A 25 17.14 -6.73 5.01
N TYR A 26 16.34 -7.11 6.00
CA TYR A 26 16.10 -8.52 6.35
C TYR A 26 15.47 -9.30 5.22
N HIS A 27 14.47 -8.73 4.56
CA HIS A 27 13.81 -9.37 3.43
C HIS A 27 14.78 -9.69 2.29
N LYS A 28 15.68 -8.79 1.95
CA LYS A 28 16.69 -9.00 0.91
C LYS A 28 17.62 -10.16 1.19
N VAL A 29 17.92 -10.42 2.47
CA VAL A 29 18.81 -11.52 2.89
C VAL A 29 18.05 -12.84 3.02
N ASP A 30 16.87 -12.83 3.60
CA ASP A 30 16.10 -14.01 4.03
C ASP A 30 14.99 -14.39 3.03
N GLY A 31 14.50 -13.44 2.23
CA GLY A 31 13.39 -13.64 1.30
C GLY A 31 12.02 -13.75 1.96
N ARG A 32 11.94 -13.65 3.28
CA ARG A 32 10.69 -13.78 4.02
C ARG A 32 9.95 -12.45 4.17
N PRO A 33 8.62 -12.44 4.04
CA PRO A 33 7.83 -11.27 4.36
C PRO A 33 8.08 -10.81 5.80
N GLN A 34 8.23 -9.50 5.99
CA GLN A 34 8.38 -8.88 7.30
C GLN A 34 7.08 -8.20 7.70
N VAL A 35 6.72 -8.27 8.98
CA VAL A 35 5.47 -7.70 9.49
C VAL A 35 5.78 -6.61 10.51
N ILE A 36 5.17 -5.44 10.31
CA ILE A 36 5.26 -4.31 11.23
C ILE A 36 3.85 -3.97 11.70
N ALA A 37 3.63 -3.95 13.01
CA ALA A 37 2.38 -3.51 13.59
C ALA A 37 2.46 -2.05 13.99
N PHE A 38 1.50 -1.25 13.51
CA PHE A 38 1.34 0.15 13.90
C PHE A 38 0.01 0.32 14.64
N ARG A 39 0.08 0.78 15.87
CA ARG A 39 -1.08 1.05 16.71
C ARG A 39 -1.11 2.52 17.09
N ALA A 40 -2.26 3.13 16.93
CA ALA A 40 -2.51 4.50 17.34
C ALA A 40 -4.00 4.66 17.68
N PRO A 41 -4.35 5.58 18.59
CA PRO A 41 -5.76 5.82 18.92
C PRO A 41 -6.59 6.21 17.71
N THR A 42 -7.88 5.89 17.76
CA THR A 42 -8.84 6.38 16.78
C THR A 42 -8.80 7.90 16.71
N GLY A 43 -8.82 8.47 15.50
CA GLY A 43 -8.74 9.92 15.34
C GLY A 43 -7.34 10.51 15.41
N SER A 44 -6.29 9.71 15.67
CA SER A 44 -4.90 10.19 15.72
C SER A 44 -4.30 10.51 14.34
N GLY A 45 -5.04 10.23 13.26
CA GLY A 45 -4.54 10.46 11.90
C GLY A 45 -3.67 9.34 11.35
N LYS A 46 -3.97 8.09 11.65
CA LYS A 46 -3.23 6.92 11.11
C LYS A 46 -3.06 6.98 9.59
N THR A 47 -4.12 7.33 8.86
CA THR A 47 -4.06 7.47 7.41
C THR A 47 -3.10 8.59 6.98
N ILE A 48 -3.05 9.68 7.71
CA ILE A 48 -2.11 10.79 7.46
C ILE A 48 -0.67 10.34 7.68
N VAL A 49 -0.41 9.63 8.78
CA VAL A 49 0.91 9.05 9.07
C VAL A 49 1.33 8.10 7.94
N MET A 50 0.45 7.20 7.53
CA MET A 50 0.75 6.26 6.44
C MET A 50 0.93 6.97 5.10
N THR A 51 0.18 8.04 4.83
CA THR A 51 0.39 8.87 3.64
C THR A 51 1.79 9.45 3.60
N ALA A 52 2.25 10.00 4.72
CA ALA A 52 3.62 10.53 4.83
C ALA A 52 4.67 9.44 4.65
N VAL A 53 4.47 8.27 5.23
CA VAL A 53 5.38 7.12 5.06
C VAL A 53 5.47 6.70 3.60
N ILE A 54 4.34 6.56 2.91
CA ILE A 54 4.31 6.19 1.48
C ILE A 54 5.02 7.24 0.65
N GLU A 55 4.72 8.52 0.88
CA GLU A 55 5.34 9.63 0.16
C GLU A 55 6.85 9.65 0.35
N ASP A 56 7.32 9.44 1.58
CA ASP A 56 8.75 9.42 1.92
C ASP A 56 9.47 8.20 1.32
N ILE A 57 8.82 7.05 1.24
CA ILE A 57 9.38 5.87 0.57
C ILE A 57 9.51 6.13 -0.94
N LEU A 58 8.47 6.65 -1.58
CA LEU A 58 8.48 6.88 -3.03
C LEU A 58 9.47 7.95 -3.45
N ASN A 59 9.62 9.01 -2.67
CA ASN A 59 10.37 10.22 -3.06
C ASN A 59 11.68 10.41 -2.31
N GLY A 60 11.91 9.65 -1.25
CA GLY A 60 13.07 9.80 -0.39
C GLY A 60 13.02 11.00 0.55
N THR A 61 13.89 10.98 1.53
CA THR A 61 14.14 12.06 2.50
C THR A 61 15.64 12.14 2.77
N GLU A 62 16.05 13.00 3.69
CA GLU A 62 17.46 13.07 4.11
C GLU A 62 17.95 11.74 4.74
N THR A 63 17.03 10.94 5.30
CA THR A 63 17.34 9.69 6.01
C THR A 63 16.79 8.44 5.34
N THR A 64 15.98 8.58 4.30
CA THR A 64 15.34 7.47 3.59
C THR A 64 15.67 7.57 2.10
N ILE A 65 16.25 6.50 1.56
CA ILE A 65 16.55 6.42 0.12
C ILE A 65 15.23 6.28 -0.65
N GLU A 66 15.06 7.05 -1.71
CA GLU A 66 13.90 6.96 -2.58
C GLU A 66 13.74 5.58 -3.21
N GLN A 67 12.51 5.14 -3.30
CA GLN A 67 12.12 3.91 -4.02
C GLN A 67 10.96 4.25 -4.96
N PRO A 68 11.24 4.87 -6.11
CA PRO A 68 10.17 5.27 -7.03
C PRO A 68 9.42 4.06 -7.64
N GLU A 69 10.02 2.88 -7.60
CA GLU A 69 9.42 1.61 -8.03
C GLU A 69 8.55 0.94 -6.96
N ALA A 70 8.50 1.46 -5.75
CA ALA A 70 7.73 0.86 -4.66
C ALA A 70 6.25 0.71 -5.02
N ILE A 71 5.68 -0.44 -4.69
CA ILE A 71 4.28 -0.79 -4.93
C ILE A 71 3.59 -0.94 -3.58
N PHE A 72 2.44 -0.31 -3.43
CA PHE A 72 1.64 -0.38 -2.21
C PHE A 72 0.29 -1.02 -2.51
N VAL A 73 -0.10 -1.99 -1.71
CA VAL A 73 -1.44 -2.57 -1.71
C VAL A 73 -2.12 -2.24 -0.40
N TRP A 74 -3.15 -1.41 -0.46
CA TRP A 74 -3.93 -0.99 0.69
C TRP A 74 -5.18 -1.85 0.79
N LEU A 75 -5.23 -2.68 1.83
CA LEU A 75 -6.34 -3.58 2.09
C LEU A 75 -7.24 -3.02 3.19
N SER A 76 -8.54 -3.02 2.94
CA SER A 76 -9.56 -2.82 3.97
C SER A 76 -10.77 -3.73 3.71
N ASP A 77 -11.62 -3.90 4.70
CA ASP A 77 -12.81 -4.73 4.59
C ASP A 77 -14.03 -3.97 4.05
N SER A 78 -13.90 -2.68 3.77
CA SER A 78 -14.98 -1.80 3.32
C SER A 78 -14.58 -0.99 2.09
N PRO A 79 -15.39 -1.01 1.01
CA PRO A 79 -15.18 -0.13 -0.13
C PRO A 79 -15.19 1.35 0.24
N GLN A 80 -16.05 1.75 1.18
CA GLN A 80 -16.13 3.14 1.64
C GLN A 80 -14.86 3.58 2.36
N LEU A 81 -14.29 2.72 3.21
CA LEU A 81 -13.03 3.00 3.89
C LEU A 81 -11.87 3.14 2.89
N ASN A 82 -11.83 2.29 1.87
CA ASN A 82 -10.85 2.41 0.79
C ASN A 82 -10.96 3.76 0.07
N GLU A 83 -12.16 4.16 -0.30
CA GLU A 83 -12.37 5.45 -0.98
C GLU A 83 -12.03 6.64 -0.10
N GLN A 84 -12.36 6.59 1.19
CA GLN A 84 -11.98 7.62 2.15
C GLN A 84 -10.46 7.72 2.30
N SER A 85 -9.77 6.59 2.43
CA SER A 85 -8.31 6.55 2.53
C SER A 85 -7.64 7.07 1.26
N LYS A 86 -8.10 6.62 0.10
CA LYS A 86 -7.61 7.08 -1.21
C LYS A 86 -7.78 8.60 -1.36
N THR A 87 -8.98 9.11 -1.08
CA THR A 87 -9.27 10.54 -1.15
C THR A 87 -8.36 11.33 -0.22
N LYS A 88 -8.18 10.87 1.01
CA LYS A 88 -7.31 11.52 2.01
C LYS A 88 -5.86 11.54 1.55
N ILE A 89 -5.36 10.44 1.00
CA ILE A 89 -3.99 10.37 0.45
C ILE A 89 -3.81 11.39 -0.67
N ILE A 90 -4.73 11.44 -1.63
CA ILE A 90 -4.67 12.38 -2.75
C ILE A 90 -4.71 13.84 -2.27
N GLN A 91 -5.54 14.13 -1.26
CA GLN A 91 -5.69 15.49 -0.73
C GLN A 91 -4.50 15.95 0.11
N LYS A 92 -3.88 15.03 0.86
CA LYS A 92 -2.87 15.37 1.88
C LYS A 92 -1.44 15.19 1.38
N ALA A 93 -1.20 14.30 0.44
CA ALA A 93 0.12 14.14 -0.15
C ALA A 93 0.46 15.32 -1.06
N ASP A 94 1.72 15.73 -1.04
CA ASP A 94 2.25 16.77 -1.91
C ASP A 94 2.80 16.18 -3.22
N LYS A 95 3.51 15.06 -3.11
CA LYS A 95 4.23 14.43 -4.22
C LYS A 95 3.59 13.17 -4.77
N ILE A 96 2.51 12.68 -4.18
CA ILE A 96 1.74 11.55 -4.72
C ILE A 96 0.70 12.11 -5.70
N ARG A 97 0.72 11.61 -6.92
CA ARG A 97 -0.20 12.04 -7.97
C ARG A 97 -1.50 11.23 -7.90
N PRO A 98 -2.65 11.83 -8.23
CA PRO A 98 -3.93 11.09 -8.23
C PRO A 98 -3.93 9.82 -9.10
N ASN A 99 -3.23 9.83 -10.23
CA ASN A 99 -3.13 8.67 -11.13
C ASN A 99 -2.26 7.53 -10.58
N GLN A 100 -1.51 7.75 -9.51
CA GLN A 100 -0.81 6.68 -8.78
C GLN A 100 -1.74 5.91 -7.84
N CYS A 101 -2.91 6.44 -7.54
CA CYS A 101 -3.89 5.83 -6.64
C CYS A 101 -4.97 5.12 -7.46
N VAL A 102 -4.96 3.80 -7.43
CA VAL A 102 -5.83 2.95 -8.26
C VAL A 102 -6.70 2.07 -7.39
N THR A 103 -8.02 2.14 -7.57
CA THR A 103 -8.94 1.18 -6.97
C THR A 103 -9.03 -0.05 -7.86
N ILE A 104 -8.84 -1.24 -7.27
CA ILE A 104 -9.00 -2.50 -7.99
C ILE A 104 -10.48 -2.81 -8.10
N GLU A 105 -10.99 -2.73 -9.34
CA GLU A 105 -12.39 -2.99 -9.68
C GLU A 105 -12.57 -4.33 -10.41
N ASP A 106 -13.70 -5.00 -10.19
CA ASP A 106 -13.97 -6.32 -10.75
C ASP A 106 -13.96 -6.35 -12.28
N ASP A 107 -14.47 -5.28 -12.91
CA ASP A 107 -14.73 -5.27 -14.34
C ASP A 107 -13.54 -4.74 -15.17
N SER A 108 -12.67 -3.96 -14.57
CA SER A 108 -11.59 -3.25 -15.28
C SER A 108 -10.18 -3.73 -14.96
N PHE A 109 -9.99 -4.48 -13.88
CA PHE A 109 -8.67 -4.92 -13.45
C PHE A 109 -8.34 -6.32 -13.96
N ASP A 110 -7.31 -6.41 -14.82
CA ASP A 110 -6.79 -7.66 -15.37
C ASP A 110 -5.34 -7.45 -15.75
N GLN A 111 -4.43 -7.64 -14.81
CA GLN A 111 -2.98 -7.41 -14.99
C GLN A 111 -2.19 -8.63 -14.57
N GLU A 112 -1.11 -8.91 -15.30
CA GLU A 112 -0.15 -9.95 -14.92
C GLU A 112 0.53 -9.64 -13.58
N MET A 113 0.99 -8.41 -13.43
CA MET A 113 1.64 -7.89 -12.22
C MET A 113 1.14 -6.47 -11.91
N LEU A 114 1.29 -6.04 -10.67
CA LEU A 114 1.09 -4.65 -10.29
C LEU A 114 2.21 -3.77 -10.84
N ASP A 115 1.89 -2.52 -11.17
CA ASP A 115 2.83 -1.57 -11.75
C ASP A 115 3.65 -0.87 -10.67
N ASP A 116 4.90 -0.55 -11.01
CA ASP A 116 5.82 0.19 -10.16
C ASP A 116 5.30 1.58 -9.82
N GLY A 117 5.53 2.02 -8.60
CA GLY A 117 5.20 3.37 -8.15
C GLY A 117 3.73 3.63 -7.88
N MET A 118 2.90 2.60 -7.87
CA MET A 118 1.45 2.71 -7.72
C MET A 118 0.98 2.32 -6.32
N ILE A 119 -0.16 2.88 -5.94
CA ILE A 119 -0.88 2.55 -4.70
C ILE A 119 -2.23 1.96 -5.10
N TYR A 120 -2.40 0.67 -4.82
CA TYR A 120 -3.62 -0.06 -5.15
C TYR A 120 -4.51 -0.22 -3.93
N PHE A 121 -5.78 0.10 -4.08
CA PHE A 121 -6.80 -0.06 -3.03
C PHE A 121 -7.64 -1.28 -3.34
N LEU A 122 -7.61 -2.26 -2.45
CA LEU A 122 -8.27 -3.55 -2.61
C LEU A 122 -9.16 -3.85 -1.40
N ASN A 123 -10.43 -4.14 -1.67
CA ASN A 123 -11.35 -4.64 -0.67
C ASN A 123 -11.10 -6.12 -0.42
N THR A 124 -10.91 -6.51 0.84
CA THR A 124 -10.64 -7.90 1.21
C THR A 124 -11.76 -8.87 0.83
N GLN A 125 -13.01 -8.39 0.74
CA GLN A 125 -14.14 -9.21 0.25
C GLN A 125 -13.94 -9.69 -1.18
N LYS A 126 -13.20 -8.96 -2.00
CA LYS A 126 -12.88 -9.31 -3.38
C LYS A 126 -11.82 -10.43 -3.50
N LEU A 127 -11.22 -10.83 -2.40
CA LEU A 127 -10.30 -11.96 -2.32
C LEU A 127 -11.01 -13.29 -2.07
N GLY A 128 -12.31 -13.25 -1.82
CA GLY A 128 -13.14 -14.45 -1.62
C GLY A 128 -13.41 -15.22 -2.91
N LYS A 129 -13.68 -16.52 -2.78
CA LYS A 129 -13.87 -17.43 -3.92
C LYS A 129 -15.02 -17.04 -4.86
N SER A 130 -16.03 -16.32 -4.37
CA SER A 130 -17.19 -15.86 -5.16
C SER A 130 -16.90 -14.56 -5.93
N SER A 131 -15.78 -13.92 -5.69
CA SER A 131 -15.39 -12.67 -6.38
C SER A 131 -15.05 -12.95 -7.85
N ARG A 132 -15.44 -12.06 -8.74
CA ARG A 132 -15.05 -12.09 -10.16
C ARG A 132 -13.54 -11.96 -10.35
N LEU A 133 -12.86 -11.25 -9.46
CA LEU A 133 -11.39 -11.13 -9.46
C LEU A 133 -10.71 -12.47 -9.18
N VAL A 134 -11.36 -13.37 -8.46
CA VAL A 134 -10.83 -14.69 -8.09
C VAL A 134 -11.28 -15.78 -9.05
N SER A 135 -12.56 -15.79 -9.44
CA SER A 135 -13.14 -16.84 -10.27
C SER A 135 -12.65 -16.85 -11.74
N GLY A 136 -12.08 -15.72 -12.16
CA GLY A 136 -11.52 -15.60 -13.50
C GLY A 136 -12.53 -15.33 -14.61
N GLY A 137 -13.56 -16.10 -14.79
CA GLY A 137 -14.50 -15.95 -15.91
C GLY A 137 -13.82 -16.05 -17.28
N ASP A 138 -14.62 -16.12 -18.35
CA ASP A 138 -14.10 -16.33 -19.70
C ASP A 138 -13.32 -15.13 -20.29
N SER A 139 -13.54 -13.93 -19.76
CA SER A 139 -12.93 -12.69 -20.26
C SER A 139 -11.68 -12.25 -19.49
N ARG A 140 -11.31 -12.94 -18.41
CA ARG A 140 -10.19 -12.56 -17.56
C ARG A 140 -8.97 -13.42 -17.82
N THR A 141 -7.80 -12.77 -18.05
CA THR A 141 -6.53 -13.47 -18.24
C THR A 141 -5.89 -13.86 -16.90
N TYR A 142 -5.92 -12.95 -15.92
CA TYR A 142 -5.31 -13.17 -14.60
C TYR A 142 -6.33 -12.99 -13.48
N THR A 143 -6.34 -13.91 -12.51
CA THR A 143 -7.04 -13.69 -11.25
C THR A 143 -6.25 -12.72 -10.38
N ILE A 144 -6.91 -12.11 -9.40
CA ILE A 144 -6.22 -11.22 -8.45
C ILE A 144 -5.10 -11.95 -7.69
N TRP A 145 -5.31 -13.23 -7.35
CA TRP A 145 -4.30 -14.03 -6.67
C TRP A 145 -3.08 -14.29 -7.56
N GLN A 146 -3.27 -14.53 -8.86
CA GLN A 146 -2.17 -14.67 -9.81
C GLN A 146 -1.37 -13.36 -9.94
N THR A 147 -2.07 -12.23 -10.03
CA THR A 147 -1.43 -10.91 -10.09
C THR A 147 -0.58 -10.64 -8.85
N LEU A 148 -1.15 -10.88 -7.66
CA LEU A 148 -0.43 -10.67 -6.39
C LEU A 148 0.75 -11.62 -6.24
N GLN A 149 0.60 -12.89 -6.61
CA GLN A 149 1.67 -13.88 -6.57
C GLN A 149 2.80 -13.50 -7.52
N ASN A 150 2.49 -13.18 -8.78
CA ASN A 150 3.48 -12.75 -9.76
C ASN A 150 4.25 -11.52 -9.29
N THR A 151 3.54 -10.55 -8.70
CA THR A 151 4.16 -9.34 -8.16
C THR A 151 5.09 -9.66 -6.98
N ALA A 152 4.66 -10.52 -6.06
CA ALA A 152 5.49 -10.93 -4.92
C ALA A 152 6.74 -11.68 -5.36
N GLU A 153 6.65 -12.53 -6.39
CA GLU A 153 7.78 -13.30 -6.91
C GLU A 153 8.78 -12.43 -7.66
N GLN A 154 8.30 -11.48 -8.47
CA GLN A 154 9.15 -10.66 -9.35
C GLN A 154 9.57 -9.32 -8.73
N LYS A 155 8.76 -8.76 -7.85
CA LYS A 155 8.88 -7.40 -7.29
C LYS A 155 8.76 -7.38 -5.76
N GLY A 156 8.98 -8.51 -5.09
CA GLY A 156 8.79 -8.65 -3.64
C GLY A 156 9.65 -7.70 -2.81
N ASP A 157 10.84 -7.33 -3.30
CA ASP A 157 11.77 -6.44 -2.59
C ASP A 157 11.23 -4.99 -2.44
N HIS A 158 10.27 -4.60 -3.26
CA HIS A 158 9.65 -3.27 -3.19
C HIS A 158 8.11 -3.32 -3.14
N LEU A 159 7.56 -4.46 -2.74
CA LEU A 159 6.12 -4.62 -2.52
C LEU A 159 5.78 -4.44 -1.04
N TYR A 160 4.88 -3.51 -0.77
CA TYR A 160 4.37 -3.20 0.57
C TYR A 160 2.87 -3.46 0.63
N VAL A 161 2.45 -4.22 1.63
CA VAL A 161 1.03 -4.47 1.88
C VAL A 161 0.63 -3.79 3.19
N ILE A 162 -0.37 -2.93 3.12
CA ILE A 162 -0.91 -2.19 4.27
C ILE A 162 -2.30 -2.73 4.56
N ILE A 163 -2.48 -3.30 5.74
CA ILE A 163 -3.78 -3.82 6.19
C ILE A 163 -4.36 -2.79 7.15
N ASP A 164 -5.38 -2.08 6.69
CA ASP A 164 -6.08 -1.07 7.48
C ASP A 164 -7.13 -1.74 8.35
N GLU A 165 -7.28 -1.25 9.59
CA GLU A 165 -8.21 -1.82 10.58
C GLU A 165 -7.97 -3.33 10.82
N ALA A 166 -6.71 -3.74 10.95
CA ALA A 166 -6.35 -5.12 11.30
C ALA A 166 -6.73 -5.41 12.76
N HIS A 167 -7.67 -6.30 12.94
CA HIS A 167 -8.16 -6.71 14.24
C HIS A 167 -7.70 -8.12 14.61
#